data_70587d574a8704af15458bafdd55864f
#
_entry.id   70587d574a8704af15458bafdd55864f
#
_cell.length_a   1.000
_cell.length_b   1.000
_cell.length_c   1.000
_cell.angle_alpha   90.00
_cell.angle_beta   90.00
_cell.angle_gamma   90.00
#
_symmetry.space_group_name_H-M   'P 1'
#
loop_
_entity.id
_entity.type
_entity.pdbx_description
1 polymer ?
#
loop_
_entity_poly.entity_id
_entity_poly.type
_entity_poly.pdbx_seq_one_letter_code
_entity_poly.pdbx_strand_id
1 'polypeptide(L)'
;ILPTVHGEKVVLRLLGSGEKTLTLTNLGFPENKLKVFRNWISKPYGMVIISGPTGSGKSTTLYAALQEIQSETINITTVEDPVEYQVPGINQVQIHETIGLNFSASLRSILRQDPDVLLIGEIRDEETANIAVKFSMTGHLVFSTVHANDAPSTIMRLLDLGIPAFLLGASLNLIMAQRLIRTIDPDHKEKYTPTDKELRRINFPKDKVKSTQFYTGIPDRSNHNTGYKGRTAIHEIIEVDRHMKQLIFDNSNQNEIFEAARKNGMTPLRNAAIEKLIVGTTTVDEVIRATVED
;
A
#
# COMPACT_ATOMS: atom_id res chain seq x y z
N ILE A 1 -14.99 10.20 21.76
CA ILE A 1 -16.41 10.14 22.19
C ILE A 1 -17.20 11.08 21.29
N LEU A 2 -18.34 10.61 20.76
CA LEU A 2 -19.25 11.41 19.93
C LEU A 2 -20.62 11.47 20.60
N PRO A 3 -21.14 12.64 20.94
CA PRO A 3 -22.51 12.76 21.43
C PRO A 3 -23.49 12.45 20.31
N THR A 4 -24.48 11.60 20.60
CA THR A 4 -25.58 11.25 19.68
C THR A 4 -26.93 11.46 20.38
N VAL A 5 -28.02 11.46 19.63
CA VAL A 5 -29.38 11.58 20.19
C VAL A 5 -29.78 10.44 21.14
N HIS A 6 -29.06 9.32 21.11
CA HIS A 6 -29.31 8.15 21.98
C HIS A 6 -28.25 7.99 23.07
N GLY A 7 -27.42 9.00 23.33
CA GLY A 7 -26.31 8.96 24.28
C GLY A 7 -24.94 9.08 23.60
N GLU A 8 -23.89 8.87 24.37
CA GLU A 8 -22.52 8.97 23.87
C GLU A 8 -22.07 7.68 23.16
N LYS A 9 -21.51 7.85 21.95
CA LYS A 9 -20.84 6.76 21.23
C LYS A 9 -19.34 6.83 21.53
N VAL A 10 -18.78 5.74 22.06
CA VAL A 10 -17.35 5.60 22.30
C VAL A 10 -16.73 4.69 21.23
N VAL A 11 -15.64 5.15 20.61
CA VAL A 11 -14.81 4.33 19.74
C VAL A 11 -13.42 4.26 20.35
N LEU A 12 -12.97 3.05 20.65
CA LEU A 12 -11.64 2.78 21.19
C LEU A 12 -10.78 2.10 20.13
N ARG A 13 -9.64 2.69 19.81
CA ARG A 13 -8.60 2.03 19.02
C ARG A 13 -7.66 1.32 19.98
N LEU A 14 -7.65 0.00 19.95
CA LEU A 14 -6.66 -0.78 20.67
C LEU A 14 -5.35 -0.73 19.89
N LEU A 15 -4.37 -0.05 20.45
CA LEU A 15 -3.01 -0.09 19.92
C LEU A 15 -2.38 -1.38 20.42
N GLY A 16 -2.11 -2.32 19.49
CA GLY A 16 -1.39 -3.55 19.84
C GLY A 16 0.01 -3.20 20.33
N SER A 17 0.45 -3.85 21.40
CA SER A 17 1.87 -3.87 21.77
C SER A 17 2.62 -4.57 20.63
N GLY A 18 3.32 -3.81 19.81
CA GLY A 18 3.88 -4.18 18.51
C GLY A 18 5.00 -5.20 18.52
N GLU A 19 4.74 -6.41 19.04
CA GLU A 19 5.77 -7.46 19.17
C GLU A 19 5.97 -8.36 17.95
N LYS A 20 5.21 -8.19 16.87
CA LYS A 20 5.54 -8.88 15.61
C LYS A 20 6.15 -7.88 14.64
N THR A 21 7.47 -7.80 14.65
CA THR A 21 8.23 -7.15 13.58
C THR A 21 7.86 -7.84 12.27
N LEU A 22 6.94 -7.24 11.52
CA LEU A 22 6.53 -7.75 10.22
C LEU A 22 7.65 -7.40 9.24
N THR A 23 8.33 -8.40 8.73
CA THR A 23 9.32 -8.25 7.66
C THR A 23 8.62 -8.23 6.29
N LEU A 24 9.23 -7.61 5.29
CA LEU A 24 8.67 -7.58 3.93
C LEU A 24 8.34 -8.98 3.38
N THR A 25 9.10 -10.00 3.78
CA THR A 25 8.86 -11.40 3.40
C THR A 25 7.51 -11.94 3.89
N ASN A 26 7.00 -11.41 5.01
CA ASN A 26 5.77 -11.91 5.64
C ASN A 26 4.51 -11.12 5.24
N LEU A 27 4.66 -10.10 4.37
CA LEU A 27 3.56 -9.23 3.95
C LEU A 27 2.78 -9.75 2.73
N GLY A 28 3.08 -10.95 2.26
CA GLY A 28 2.32 -11.59 1.18
C GLY A 28 2.79 -11.25 -0.23
N PHE A 29 3.92 -10.60 -0.40
CA PHE A 29 4.51 -10.37 -1.73
C PHE A 29 4.82 -11.68 -2.46
N PRO A 30 4.51 -11.82 -3.75
CA PRO A 30 5.16 -12.78 -4.62
C PRO A 30 6.66 -12.50 -4.68
N GLU A 31 7.50 -13.55 -4.78
CA GLU A 31 8.96 -13.40 -4.71
C GLU A 31 9.54 -12.42 -5.75
N ASN A 32 9.05 -12.50 -6.99
CA ASN A 32 9.46 -11.59 -8.06
C ASN A 32 9.09 -10.13 -7.77
N LYS A 33 7.91 -9.87 -7.21
CA LYS A 33 7.47 -8.51 -6.84
C LYS A 33 8.22 -7.98 -5.62
N LEU A 34 8.56 -8.86 -4.67
CA LEU A 34 9.40 -8.49 -3.53
C LEU A 34 10.80 -8.05 -3.98
N LYS A 35 11.40 -8.76 -4.94
CA LYS A 35 12.70 -8.37 -5.54
C LYS A 35 12.63 -6.98 -6.19
N VAL A 36 11.56 -6.70 -6.93
CA VAL A 36 11.34 -5.37 -7.53
C VAL A 36 11.22 -4.31 -6.44
N PHE A 37 10.39 -4.54 -5.43
CA PHE A 37 10.20 -3.58 -4.34
C PHE A 37 11.50 -3.30 -3.60
N ARG A 38 12.27 -4.35 -3.24
CA ARG A 38 13.59 -4.24 -2.61
C ARG A 38 14.59 -3.44 -3.44
N ASN A 39 14.62 -3.66 -4.75
CA ASN A 39 15.49 -2.89 -5.64
C ASN A 39 15.18 -1.39 -5.59
N TRP A 40 13.91 -1.01 -5.46
CA TRP A 40 13.54 0.40 -5.44
C TRP A 40 13.70 1.07 -4.07
N ILE A 41 13.46 0.35 -2.97
CA ILE A 41 13.67 0.91 -1.63
C ILE A 41 15.14 1.06 -1.25
N SER A 42 16.05 0.38 -1.97
CA SER A 42 17.51 0.52 -1.79
C SER A 42 18.15 1.55 -2.71
N LYS A 43 17.37 2.29 -3.51
CA LYS A 43 17.90 3.41 -4.31
C LYS A 43 18.24 4.60 -3.42
N PRO A 44 19.27 5.38 -3.77
CA PRO A 44 19.67 6.52 -2.96
C PRO A 44 18.70 7.70 -3.04
N TYR A 45 17.85 7.78 -4.07
CA TYR A 45 16.91 8.89 -4.28
C TYR A 45 15.71 8.49 -5.11
N GLY A 46 14.71 9.37 -5.10
CA GLY A 46 13.45 9.23 -5.80
C GLY A 46 12.28 9.01 -4.87
N MET A 47 11.12 8.70 -5.40
CA MET A 47 9.89 8.61 -4.64
C MET A 47 9.20 7.25 -4.83
N VAL A 48 8.85 6.61 -3.73
CA VAL A 48 8.07 5.37 -3.64
C VAL A 48 6.73 5.68 -2.99
N ILE A 49 5.63 5.46 -3.70
CA ILE A 49 4.28 5.76 -3.23
C ILE A 49 3.51 4.46 -3.03
N ILE A 50 2.90 4.31 -1.84
CA ILE A 50 1.97 3.23 -1.55
C ILE A 50 0.55 3.78 -1.45
N SER A 51 -0.37 3.25 -2.23
CA SER A 51 -1.78 3.65 -2.20
C SER A 51 -2.70 2.54 -1.72
N GLY A 52 -3.92 2.93 -1.40
CA GLY A 52 -4.98 2.03 -0.95
C GLY A 52 -5.85 2.67 0.13
N PRO A 53 -7.02 2.07 0.43
CA PRO A 53 -7.92 2.56 1.45
C PRO A 53 -7.33 2.45 2.86
N THR A 54 -8.03 3.05 3.82
CA THR A 54 -7.71 2.87 5.24
C THR A 54 -7.76 1.39 5.60
N GLY A 55 -6.75 0.94 6.36
CA GLY A 55 -6.64 -0.47 6.77
C GLY A 55 -6.10 -1.42 5.70
N SER A 56 -5.56 -0.92 4.58
CA SER A 56 -4.91 -1.76 3.56
C SER A 56 -3.48 -2.20 3.93
N GLY A 57 -2.95 -1.74 5.07
CA GLY A 57 -1.62 -2.14 5.58
C GLY A 57 -0.46 -1.29 5.06
N LYS A 58 -0.71 -0.10 4.52
CA LYS A 58 0.33 0.81 3.97
C LYS A 58 1.44 1.12 4.97
N SER A 59 1.08 1.61 6.16
CA SER A 59 2.04 1.94 7.22
C SER A 59 2.90 0.74 7.62
N THR A 60 2.29 -0.44 7.75
CA THR A 60 3.00 -1.69 8.05
C THR A 60 4.05 -2.02 7.00
N THR A 61 3.70 -1.87 5.71
CA THR A 61 4.63 -2.13 4.60
C THR A 61 5.75 -1.10 4.57
N LEU A 62 5.43 0.18 4.78
CA LEU A 62 6.42 1.25 4.84
C LEU A 62 7.38 1.05 6.02
N TYR A 63 6.90 0.74 7.21
CA TYR A 63 7.75 0.49 8.36
C TYR A 63 8.65 -0.74 8.14
N ALA A 64 8.13 -1.82 7.56
CA ALA A 64 8.95 -2.98 7.19
C ALA A 64 10.02 -2.62 6.15
N ALA A 65 9.71 -1.72 5.20
CA ALA A 65 10.69 -1.22 4.24
C ALA A 65 11.76 -0.36 4.91
N LEU A 66 11.38 0.56 5.80
CA LEU A 66 12.33 1.39 6.54
C LEU A 66 13.25 0.55 7.42
N GLN A 67 12.72 -0.45 8.12
CA GLN A 67 13.51 -1.38 8.93
C GLN A 67 14.51 -2.20 8.10
N GLU A 68 14.14 -2.57 6.85
CA GLU A 68 15.02 -3.35 5.97
C GLU A 68 16.21 -2.52 5.44
N ILE A 69 16.01 -1.20 5.21
CA ILE A 69 17.07 -0.30 4.72
C ILE A 69 17.82 0.43 5.83
N GLN A 70 17.36 0.32 7.07
CA GLN A 70 17.96 0.99 8.22
C GLN A 70 19.40 0.52 8.45
N SER A 71 20.30 1.49 8.66
CA SER A 71 21.67 1.25 9.10
C SER A 71 22.16 2.42 9.95
N GLU A 72 23.29 2.26 10.63
CA GLU A 72 23.90 3.31 11.46
C GLU A 72 24.34 4.54 10.66
N THR A 73 24.48 4.41 9.35
CA THR A 73 24.95 5.46 8.45
C THR A 73 23.82 6.15 7.67
N ILE A 74 22.57 5.75 7.87
CA ILE A 74 21.41 6.30 7.16
C ILE A 74 20.50 7.04 8.13
N ASN A 75 20.33 8.34 7.95
CA ASN A 75 19.39 9.16 8.71
C ASN A 75 17.98 9.01 8.14
N ILE A 76 17.15 8.23 8.82
CA ILE A 76 15.73 8.02 8.45
C ILE A 76 14.86 8.90 9.35
N THR A 77 14.05 9.75 8.74
CA THR A 77 13.09 10.60 9.46
C THR A 77 11.68 10.40 8.91
N THR A 78 10.68 10.36 9.79
CA THR A 78 9.26 10.26 9.42
C THR A 78 8.44 11.43 9.91
N VAL A 79 7.34 11.74 9.22
CA VAL A 79 6.31 12.69 9.67
C VAL A 79 4.96 12.00 9.51
N GLU A 80 4.23 11.83 10.60
CA GLU A 80 3.05 10.96 10.65
C GLU A 80 1.89 11.55 11.46
N ASP A 81 0.66 11.13 11.14
CA ASP A 81 -0.56 11.57 11.83
C ASP A 81 -1.56 10.40 12.01
N PRO A 82 -1.48 9.69 13.15
CA PRO A 82 -0.41 9.65 14.13
C PRO A 82 0.72 8.67 13.79
N VAL A 83 1.79 8.64 14.61
CA VAL A 83 2.75 7.51 14.63
C VAL A 83 2.04 6.26 15.15
N GLU A 84 2.00 5.20 14.34
CA GLU A 84 1.27 3.96 14.70
C GLU A 84 1.98 3.15 15.78
N TYR A 85 3.31 3.03 15.70
CA TYR A 85 4.18 2.47 16.75
C TYR A 85 5.61 2.95 16.57
N GLN A 86 6.39 2.93 17.65
CA GLN A 86 7.78 3.37 17.63
C GLN A 86 8.67 2.33 16.94
N VAL A 87 9.55 2.80 16.06
CA VAL A 87 10.57 1.99 15.40
C VAL A 87 11.94 2.43 15.89
N PRO A 88 12.68 1.57 16.62
CA PRO A 88 14.00 1.94 17.11
C PRO A 88 14.96 2.36 15.98
N GLY A 89 15.71 3.44 16.20
CA GLY A 89 16.69 3.95 15.24
C GLY A 89 16.10 4.79 14.09
N ILE A 90 14.80 5.12 14.13
CA ILE A 90 14.13 6.03 13.20
C ILE A 90 13.65 7.27 13.95
N ASN A 91 13.87 8.45 13.37
CA ASN A 91 13.41 9.72 13.91
C ASN A 91 11.94 9.95 13.51
N GLN A 92 11.00 9.63 14.38
CA GLN A 92 9.57 9.72 14.09
C GLN A 92 8.98 11.00 14.67
N VAL A 93 8.46 11.88 13.78
CA VAL A 93 7.79 13.13 14.14
C VAL A 93 6.28 12.94 14.03
N GLN A 94 5.57 13.11 15.15
CA GLN A 94 4.11 13.10 15.15
C GLN A 94 3.56 14.51 14.97
N ILE A 95 2.57 14.64 14.08
CA ILE A 95 1.85 15.89 13.86
C ILE A 95 1.05 16.29 15.11
N HIS A 96 1.09 17.59 15.42
CA HIS A 96 0.34 18.23 16.49
C HIS A 96 -0.22 19.58 16.02
N GLU A 97 -1.33 19.54 15.30
CA GLU A 97 -1.95 20.74 14.69
C GLU A 97 -2.28 21.83 15.72
N THR A 98 -2.66 21.46 16.94
CA THR A 98 -3.00 22.40 18.01
C THR A 98 -1.87 23.34 18.43
N ILE A 99 -0.62 22.95 18.18
CA ILE A 99 0.58 23.76 18.44
C ILE A 99 1.26 24.24 17.15
N GLY A 100 0.59 24.10 16.00
CA GLY A 100 1.10 24.52 14.69
C GLY A 100 2.12 23.56 14.06
N LEU A 101 2.34 22.38 14.65
CA LEU A 101 3.22 21.34 14.07
C LEU A 101 2.41 20.51 13.05
N ASN A 102 2.21 21.04 11.86
CA ASN A 102 1.58 20.39 10.72
C ASN A 102 2.62 19.75 9.78
N PHE A 103 2.17 19.04 8.72
CA PHE A 103 3.05 18.39 7.75
C PHE A 103 4.05 19.36 7.13
N SER A 104 3.59 20.49 6.59
CA SER A 104 4.43 21.49 5.93
C SER A 104 5.48 22.11 6.85
N ALA A 105 5.10 22.46 8.08
CA ALA A 105 6.03 23.03 9.06
C ALA A 105 7.10 22.01 9.49
N SER A 106 6.68 20.76 9.72
CA SER A 106 7.56 19.64 10.06
C SER A 106 8.55 19.36 8.93
N LEU A 107 8.07 19.23 7.69
CA LEU A 107 8.90 18.96 6.54
C LEU A 107 9.94 20.05 6.29
N ARG A 108 9.54 21.35 6.38
CA ARG A 108 10.50 22.46 6.25
C ARG A 108 11.61 22.43 7.31
N SER A 109 11.32 21.90 8.49
CA SER A 109 12.32 21.74 9.55
C SER A 109 13.23 20.55 9.30
N ILE A 110 12.66 19.42 8.86
CA ILE A 110 13.38 18.18 8.55
C ILE A 110 14.38 18.38 7.40
N LEU A 111 14.06 19.20 6.39
CA LEU A 111 14.99 19.55 5.32
C LEU A 111 16.33 20.13 5.81
N ARG A 112 16.41 20.57 7.07
CA ARG A 112 17.63 21.12 7.72
C ARG A 112 18.27 20.14 8.70
N GLN A 113 17.79 18.88 8.74
CA GLN A 113 18.28 17.84 9.65
C GLN A 113 19.11 16.76 8.93
N ASP A 114 19.47 17.02 7.66
CA ASP A 114 20.29 16.13 6.82
C ASP A 114 19.75 14.67 6.77
N PRO A 115 18.45 14.46 6.45
CA PRO A 115 17.90 13.11 6.33
C PRO A 115 18.25 12.52 4.97
N ASP A 116 18.67 11.24 4.94
CA ASP A 116 18.86 10.48 3.70
C ASP A 116 17.52 9.94 3.19
N VAL A 117 16.64 9.53 4.12
CA VAL A 117 15.35 8.92 3.83
C VAL A 117 14.25 9.65 4.60
N LEU A 118 13.19 10.00 3.89
CA LEU A 118 12.01 10.66 4.44
C LEU A 118 10.75 9.81 4.23
N LEU A 119 10.02 9.52 5.29
CA LEU A 119 8.65 9.02 5.20
C LEU A 119 7.67 10.15 5.51
N ILE A 120 6.79 10.44 4.58
CA ILE A 120 5.63 11.31 4.77
C ILE A 120 4.41 10.40 4.90
N GLY A 121 3.77 10.38 6.05
CA GLY A 121 2.67 9.48 6.37
C GLY A 121 1.61 9.45 5.27
N GLU A 122 1.21 10.62 4.78
CA GLU A 122 0.37 10.77 3.59
C GLU A 122 0.52 12.14 2.92
N ILE A 123 0.26 12.18 1.60
CA ILE A 123 0.16 13.41 0.82
C ILE A 123 -1.32 13.70 0.58
N ARG A 124 -1.82 14.79 1.19
CA ARG A 124 -3.22 15.23 1.09
C ARG A 124 -3.39 16.53 0.30
N ASP A 125 -2.35 17.34 0.22
CA ASP A 125 -2.39 18.69 -0.32
C ASP A 125 -1.18 19.00 -1.23
N GLU A 126 -1.33 20.05 -2.02
CA GLU A 126 -0.32 20.49 -2.98
C GLU A 126 1.01 20.87 -2.34
N GLU A 127 0.97 21.53 -1.16
CA GLU A 127 2.18 22.00 -0.48
C GLU A 127 3.06 20.83 -0.05
N THR A 128 2.46 19.84 0.62
CA THR A 128 3.13 18.60 1.04
C THR A 128 3.67 17.84 -0.16
N ALA A 129 2.86 17.73 -1.24
CA ALA A 129 3.24 17.08 -2.48
C ALA A 129 4.47 17.74 -3.14
N ASN A 130 4.47 19.06 -3.24
CA ASN A 130 5.59 19.81 -3.81
C ASN A 130 6.88 19.67 -2.99
N ILE A 131 6.80 19.63 -1.66
CA ILE A 131 7.95 19.40 -0.80
C ILE A 131 8.50 17.98 -1.02
N ALA A 132 7.64 16.96 -1.05
CA ALA A 132 8.02 15.57 -1.28
C ALA A 132 8.77 15.40 -2.61
N VAL A 133 8.21 15.97 -3.70
CA VAL A 133 8.82 15.92 -5.03
C VAL A 133 10.18 16.61 -5.05
N LYS A 134 10.27 17.84 -4.52
CA LYS A 134 11.55 18.58 -4.48
C LYS A 134 12.60 17.81 -3.68
N PHE A 135 12.22 17.21 -2.56
CA PHE A 135 13.13 16.44 -1.72
C PHE A 135 13.66 15.20 -2.46
N SER A 136 12.78 14.46 -3.15
CA SER A 136 13.18 13.30 -3.95
C SER A 136 14.11 13.65 -5.12
N MET A 137 14.02 14.87 -5.66
CA MET A 137 14.87 15.35 -6.75
C MET A 137 16.22 15.89 -6.29
N THR A 138 16.39 16.18 -5.00
CA THR A 138 17.65 16.68 -4.41
C THR A 138 18.55 15.59 -3.86
N GLY A 139 18.32 14.34 -4.23
CA GLY A 139 19.21 13.23 -3.88
C GLY A 139 18.73 12.35 -2.73
N HIS A 140 17.48 12.48 -2.30
CA HIS A 140 16.93 11.77 -1.13
C HIS A 140 15.85 10.76 -1.54
N LEU A 141 15.71 9.70 -0.75
CA LEU A 141 14.65 8.72 -0.94
C LEU A 141 13.41 9.10 -0.13
N VAL A 142 12.29 9.24 -0.82
CA VAL A 142 11.01 9.63 -0.21
C VAL A 142 10.02 8.48 -0.28
N PHE A 143 9.45 8.13 0.86
CA PHE A 143 8.29 7.25 0.98
C PHE A 143 7.06 8.06 1.33
N SER A 144 5.93 7.73 0.72
CA SER A 144 4.66 8.32 1.14
C SER A 144 3.46 7.45 0.79
N THR A 145 2.30 7.87 1.28
CA THR A 145 1.02 7.25 0.90
C THR A 145 0.07 8.27 0.29
N VAL A 146 -0.82 7.78 -0.54
CA VAL A 146 -2.00 8.51 -1.02
C VAL A 146 -3.23 7.60 -0.98
N HIS A 147 -4.41 8.20 -0.91
CA HIS A 147 -5.67 7.47 -1.04
C HIS A 147 -6.04 7.39 -2.52
N ALA A 148 -5.87 6.22 -3.12
CA ALA A 148 -6.28 5.87 -4.48
C ALA A 148 -6.65 4.38 -4.53
N ASN A 149 -7.44 3.97 -5.52
CA ASN A 149 -7.98 2.62 -5.60
C ASN A 149 -7.01 1.60 -6.22
N ASP A 150 -6.17 2.05 -7.15
CA ASP A 150 -5.18 1.28 -7.89
C ASP A 150 -3.91 2.08 -8.15
N ALA A 151 -2.90 1.48 -8.76
CA ALA A 151 -1.64 2.15 -9.02
C ALA A 151 -1.72 3.21 -10.14
N PRO A 152 -2.44 3.01 -11.26
CA PRO A 152 -2.66 4.06 -12.26
C PRO A 152 -3.41 5.28 -11.70
N SER A 153 -4.49 5.07 -10.95
CA SER A 153 -5.24 6.18 -10.33
C SER A 153 -4.41 6.95 -9.30
N THR A 154 -3.38 6.33 -8.74
CA THR A 154 -2.41 6.99 -7.86
C THR A 154 -1.64 8.08 -8.60
N ILE A 155 -1.23 7.84 -9.86
CA ILE A 155 -0.57 8.85 -10.71
C ILE A 155 -1.53 10.01 -10.97
N MET A 156 -2.75 9.70 -11.37
CA MET A 156 -3.78 10.73 -11.62
C MET A 156 -4.02 11.58 -10.37
N ARG A 157 -4.13 10.93 -9.21
CA ARG A 157 -4.34 11.63 -7.93
C ARG A 157 -3.20 12.59 -7.59
N LEU A 158 -1.94 12.23 -7.87
CA LEU A 158 -0.80 13.10 -7.65
C LEU A 158 -0.79 14.31 -8.62
N LEU A 159 -1.20 14.10 -9.87
CA LEU A 159 -1.41 15.19 -10.84
C LEU A 159 -2.54 16.13 -10.40
N ASP A 160 -3.66 15.58 -9.94
CA ASP A 160 -4.81 16.33 -9.42
C ASP A 160 -4.48 17.16 -8.17
N LEU A 161 -3.47 16.74 -7.39
CA LEU A 161 -2.92 17.52 -6.28
C LEU A 161 -2.05 18.70 -6.72
N GLY A 162 -1.96 18.98 -8.04
CA GLY A 162 -1.25 20.12 -8.57
C GLY A 162 0.25 19.88 -8.83
N ILE A 163 0.74 18.66 -8.74
CA ILE A 163 2.14 18.35 -9.08
C ILE A 163 2.30 18.45 -10.62
N PRO A 164 3.20 19.29 -11.13
CA PRO A 164 3.48 19.33 -12.56
C PRO A 164 3.95 17.97 -13.08
N ALA A 165 3.39 17.51 -14.20
CA ALA A 165 3.65 16.19 -14.78
C ALA A 165 5.15 15.90 -14.98
N PHE A 166 5.92 16.89 -15.42
CA PHE A 166 7.35 16.73 -15.62
C PHE A 166 8.14 16.50 -14.31
N LEU A 167 7.71 17.13 -13.21
CA LEU A 167 8.30 16.91 -11.89
C LEU A 167 7.89 15.53 -11.33
N LEU A 168 6.63 15.18 -11.51
CA LEU A 168 6.12 13.87 -11.08
C LEU A 168 6.85 12.73 -11.79
N GLY A 169 6.95 12.78 -13.13
CA GLY A 169 7.68 11.79 -13.91
C GLY A 169 9.17 11.72 -13.58
N ALA A 170 9.81 12.84 -13.21
CA ALA A 170 11.20 12.86 -12.80
C ALA A 170 11.45 12.26 -11.41
N SER A 171 10.51 12.45 -10.48
CA SER A 171 10.64 12.07 -9.06
C SER A 171 10.19 10.65 -8.75
N LEU A 172 9.16 10.14 -9.43
CA LEU A 172 8.60 8.82 -9.16
C LEU A 172 9.52 7.69 -9.61
N ASN A 173 9.72 6.72 -8.72
CA ASN A 173 10.44 5.48 -8.98
C ASN A 173 9.49 4.28 -9.03
N LEU A 174 8.58 4.19 -8.06
CA LEU A 174 7.66 3.07 -7.93
C LEU A 174 6.34 3.52 -7.30
N ILE A 175 5.27 2.94 -7.80
CA ILE A 175 3.93 3.07 -7.23
C ILE A 175 3.42 1.68 -6.91
N MET A 176 2.82 1.52 -5.74
CA MET A 176 2.23 0.27 -5.31
C MET A 176 0.84 0.51 -4.72
N ALA A 177 -0.18 -0.05 -5.35
CA ALA A 177 -1.48 -0.15 -4.69
C ALA A 177 -1.56 -1.44 -3.88
N GLN A 178 -2.13 -1.35 -2.68
CA GLN A 178 -2.19 -2.45 -1.72
C GLN A 178 -3.57 -2.59 -1.10
N ARG A 179 -4.00 -3.85 -0.95
CA ARG A 179 -5.19 -4.21 -0.17
C ARG A 179 -4.90 -5.42 0.72
N LEU A 180 -5.67 -5.55 1.80
CA LEU A 180 -5.62 -6.74 2.65
C LEU A 180 -6.81 -7.65 2.36
N ILE A 181 -6.51 -8.93 2.22
CA ILE A 181 -7.49 -10.02 2.13
C ILE A 181 -7.37 -10.91 3.34
N ARG A 182 -8.49 -11.43 3.83
CA ARG A 182 -8.50 -12.40 4.93
C ARG A 182 -7.98 -13.75 4.45
N THR A 183 -7.22 -14.43 5.29
CA THR A 183 -6.74 -15.79 5.03
C THR A 183 -7.70 -16.79 5.65
N ILE A 184 -8.01 -17.86 4.92
CA ILE A 184 -8.82 -18.97 5.44
C ILE A 184 -8.09 -19.55 6.67
N ASP A 185 -8.84 -19.86 7.72
CA ASP A 185 -8.28 -20.56 8.86
C ASP A 185 -7.79 -21.95 8.43
N PRO A 186 -6.49 -22.25 8.52
CA PRO A 186 -5.95 -23.53 8.05
C PRO A 186 -6.50 -24.73 8.79
N ASP A 187 -6.89 -24.57 10.06
CA ASP A 187 -7.41 -25.63 10.91
C ASP A 187 -8.91 -25.90 10.65
N HIS A 188 -9.61 -24.93 10.02
CA HIS A 188 -11.05 -24.96 9.74
C HIS A 188 -11.33 -24.63 8.27
N LYS A 189 -10.81 -25.48 7.37
CA LYS A 189 -10.86 -25.29 5.92
C LYS A 189 -11.51 -26.49 5.23
N GLU A 190 -12.47 -26.25 4.38
CA GLU A 190 -13.12 -27.29 3.59
C GLU A 190 -13.10 -27.01 2.09
N LYS A 191 -13.24 -28.06 1.29
CA LYS A 191 -13.36 -27.93 -0.17
C LYS A 191 -14.68 -27.28 -0.53
N TYR A 192 -14.61 -26.39 -1.50
CA TYR A 192 -15.74 -25.64 -2.00
C TYR A 192 -15.80 -25.72 -3.53
N THR A 193 -16.99 -25.74 -4.09
CA THR A 193 -17.20 -25.67 -5.55
C THR A 193 -17.93 -24.37 -5.87
N PRO A 194 -17.24 -23.36 -6.41
CA PRO A 194 -17.88 -22.09 -6.75
C PRO A 194 -18.83 -22.26 -7.92
N THR A 195 -19.88 -21.46 -7.95
CA THR A 195 -20.81 -21.38 -9.08
C THR A 195 -20.19 -20.62 -10.25
N ASP A 196 -20.69 -20.87 -11.45
CA ASP A 196 -20.27 -20.11 -12.65
C ASP A 196 -20.48 -18.60 -12.49
N LYS A 197 -21.51 -18.18 -11.73
CA LYS A 197 -21.80 -16.77 -11.46
C LYS A 197 -20.70 -16.14 -10.61
N GLU A 198 -20.23 -16.82 -9.58
CA GLU A 198 -19.14 -16.36 -8.71
C GLU A 198 -17.83 -16.25 -9.49
N LEU A 199 -17.48 -17.26 -10.28
CA LEU A 199 -16.27 -17.26 -11.11
C LEU A 199 -16.30 -16.13 -12.16
N ARG A 200 -17.45 -15.89 -12.81
CA ARG A 200 -17.61 -14.77 -13.74
C ARG A 200 -17.44 -13.41 -13.07
N ARG A 201 -17.93 -13.26 -11.84
CA ARG A 201 -17.88 -12.01 -11.10
C ARG A 201 -16.45 -11.55 -10.77
N ILE A 202 -15.53 -12.50 -10.64
CA ILE A 202 -14.10 -12.22 -10.41
C ILE A 202 -13.27 -12.31 -11.70
N ASN A 203 -13.89 -12.57 -12.86
CA ASN A 203 -13.19 -12.84 -14.12
C ASN A 203 -12.15 -13.97 -14.00
N PHE A 204 -12.52 -15.07 -13.30
CA PHE A 204 -11.60 -16.19 -13.09
C PHE A 204 -11.19 -16.83 -14.42
N PRO A 205 -9.89 -17.15 -14.64
CA PRO A 205 -9.41 -17.78 -15.88
C PRO A 205 -10.07 -19.13 -16.12
N LYS A 206 -10.78 -19.28 -17.26
CA LYS A 206 -11.56 -20.49 -17.58
C LYS A 206 -10.71 -21.75 -17.67
N ASP A 207 -9.50 -21.61 -18.18
CA ASP A 207 -8.51 -22.68 -18.31
C ASP A 207 -8.05 -23.24 -16.96
N LYS A 208 -8.08 -22.42 -15.90
CA LYS A 208 -7.66 -22.78 -14.54
C LYS A 208 -8.79 -23.37 -13.68
N VAL A 209 -10.06 -23.30 -14.09
CA VAL A 209 -11.19 -23.75 -13.27
C VAL A 209 -11.05 -25.25 -12.89
N LYS A 210 -10.71 -26.09 -13.85
CA LYS A 210 -10.61 -27.56 -13.65
C LYS A 210 -9.38 -27.96 -12.83
N SER A 211 -8.33 -27.16 -12.84
CA SER A 211 -7.07 -27.44 -12.12
C SER A 211 -6.99 -26.78 -10.74
N THR A 212 -7.93 -25.89 -10.40
CA THR A 212 -7.95 -25.19 -9.12
C THR A 212 -8.86 -25.88 -8.12
N GLN A 213 -8.31 -26.23 -6.96
CA GLN A 213 -9.13 -26.64 -5.82
C GLN A 213 -9.50 -25.42 -5.01
N PHE A 214 -10.77 -25.06 -4.99
CA PHE A 214 -11.28 -23.97 -4.18
C PHE A 214 -11.60 -24.41 -2.76
N TYR A 215 -11.56 -23.47 -1.83
CA TYR A 215 -11.80 -23.69 -0.41
C TYR A 215 -12.66 -22.58 0.18
N THR A 216 -13.36 -22.92 1.27
CA THR A 216 -14.02 -21.96 2.17
C THR A 216 -13.58 -22.22 3.61
N GLY A 217 -13.75 -21.22 4.47
CA GLY A 217 -13.49 -21.36 5.90
C GLY A 217 -14.75 -21.77 6.64
N ILE A 218 -14.61 -22.71 7.59
CA ILE A 218 -15.69 -23.12 8.48
C ILE A 218 -15.69 -22.18 9.69
N PRO A 219 -16.83 -21.51 10.01
CA PRO A 219 -16.95 -20.72 11.21
C PRO A 219 -16.76 -21.56 12.48
N ASP A 220 -15.85 -21.11 13.35
CA ASP A 220 -15.57 -21.72 14.65
C ASP A 220 -15.26 -20.65 15.70
N ARG A 221 -15.36 -20.97 16.98
CA ARG A 221 -15.03 -20.03 18.07
C ARG A 221 -13.59 -19.53 18.01
N SER A 222 -12.63 -20.37 17.61
CA SER A 222 -11.20 -20.02 17.51
C SER A 222 -10.91 -19.02 16.39
N ASN A 223 -11.79 -18.91 15.40
CA ASN A 223 -11.71 -17.94 14.31
C ASN A 223 -12.82 -16.87 14.37
N HIS A 224 -13.36 -16.62 15.58
CA HIS A 224 -14.45 -15.66 15.84
C HIS A 224 -15.70 -15.89 14.98
N ASN A 225 -16.03 -17.14 14.68
CA ASN A 225 -17.15 -17.56 13.84
C ASN A 225 -17.12 -16.95 12.43
N THR A 226 -15.93 -16.68 11.88
CA THR A 226 -15.77 -16.10 10.55
C THR A 226 -15.24 -17.06 9.50
N GLY A 227 -14.60 -18.15 9.88
CA GLY A 227 -13.86 -19.06 9.00
C GLY A 227 -12.50 -18.51 8.53
N TYR A 228 -12.08 -17.33 9.03
CA TYR A 228 -10.82 -16.68 8.66
C TYR A 228 -9.92 -16.47 9.87
N LYS A 229 -8.59 -16.59 9.64
CA LYS A 229 -7.57 -16.35 10.66
C LYS A 229 -6.37 -15.63 10.04
N GLY A 230 -6.21 -14.36 10.40
CA GLY A 230 -5.17 -13.49 9.84
C GLY A 230 -5.52 -12.84 8.51
N ARG A 231 -4.56 -12.15 7.94
CA ARG A 231 -4.67 -11.38 6.70
C ARG A 231 -3.36 -11.47 5.93
N THR A 232 -3.42 -11.35 4.60
CA THR A 232 -2.27 -11.18 3.72
C THR A 232 -2.53 -10.02 2.78
N ALA A 233 -1.46 -9.39 2.28
CA ALA A 233 -1.62 -8.33 1.30
C ALA A 233 -1.63 -8.86 -0.13
N ILE A 234 -2.31 -8.11 -0.99
CA ILE A 234 -2.21 -8.18 -2.45
C ILE A 234 -1.66 -6.85 -2.95
N HIS A 235 -0.84 -6.92 -3.99
CA HIS A 235 -0.08 -5.79 -4.48
C HIS A 235 -0.22 -5.62 -5.99
N GLU A 236 -0.42 -4.39 -6.42
CA GLU A 236 -0.34 -3.95 -7.81
C GLU A 236 0.81 -2.94 -7.89
N ILE A 237 1.86 -3.26 -8.67
CA ILE A 237 3.11 -2.50 -8.67
C ILE A 237 3.39 -1.98 -10.07
N ILE A 238 3.63 -0.67 -10.18
CA ILE A 238 4.14 0.00 -11.37
C ILE A 238 5.56 0.47 -11.10
N GLU A 239 6.51 -0.03 -11.88
CA GLU A 239 7.85 0.55 -11.99
C GLU A 239 7.79 1.71 -12.96
N VAL A 240 8.24 2.90 -12.52
CA VAL A 240 8.21 4.10 -13.35
C VAL A 240 9.47 4.14 -14.21
N ASP A 241 9.47 3.34 -15.27
CA ASP A 241 10.52 3.28 -16.27
C ASP A 241 10.48 4.50 -17.23
N ARG A 242 11.38 4.53 -18.19
CA ARG A 242 11.46 5.62 -19.16
C ARG A 242 10.17 5.82 -19.95
N HIS A 243 9.50 4.74 -20.32
CA HIS A 243 8.24 4.83 -21.08
C HIS A 243 7.11 5.37 -20.19
N MET A 244 7.00 4.88 -18.95
CA MET A 244 6.01 5.37 -17.98
C MET A 244 6.24 6.85 -17.65
N LYS A 245 7.51 7.29 -17.51
CA LYS A 245 7.84 8.71 -17.32
C LYS A 245 7.35 9.57 -18.48
N GLN A 246 7.47 9.09 -19.72
CA GLN A 246 6.98 9.81 -20.89
C GLN A 246 5.45 9.92 -20.89
N LEU A 247 4.73 8.83 -20.57
CA LEU A 247 3.27 8.86 -20.46
C LEU A 247 2.79 9.85 -19.39
N ILE A 248 3.47 9.88 -18.22
CA ILE A 248 3.17 10.87 -17.18
C ILE A 248 3.43 12.30 -17.70
N PHE A 249 4.57 12.53 -18.34
CA PHE A 249 4.94 13.83 -18.90
C PHE A 249 3.91 14.34 -19.93
N ASP A 250 3.42 13.44 -20.78
CA ASP A 250 2.44 13.74 -21.83
C ASP A 250 1.00 13.88 -21.29
N ASN A 251 0.81 13.77 -19.95
CA ASN A 251 -0.50 13.76 -19.29
C ASN A 251 -1.45 12.69 -19.87
N SER A 252 -0.90 11.50 -20.17
CA SER A 252 -1.69 10.37 -20.63
C SER A 252 -2.80 10.01 -19.65
N ASN A 253 -3.92 9.54 -20.18
CA ASN A 253 -5.06 9.14 -19.34
C ASN A 253 -4.80 7.84 -18.57
N GLN A 254 -5.64 7.58 -17.56
CA GLN A 254 -5.49 6.43 -16.68
C GLN A 254 -5.46 5.09 -17.44
N ASN A 255 -6.26 4.94 -18.52
CA ASN A 255 -6.30 3.70 -19.30
C ASN A 255 -5.00 3.46 -20.07
N GLU A 256 -4.40 4.50 -20.65
CA GLU A 256 -3.11 4.39 -21.32
C GLU A 256 -2.00 3.97 -20.35
N ILE A 257 -1.97 4.58 -19.17
CA ILE A 257 -1.05 4.22 -18.08
C ILE A 257 -1.28 2.77 -17.66
N PHE A 258 -2.53 2.34 -17.46
CA PHE A 258 -2.89 0.98 -17.08
C PHE A 258 -2.42 -0.05 -18.12
N GLU A 259 -2.70 0.17 -19.40
CA GLU A 259 -2.31 -0.74 -20.47
C GLU A 259 -0.79 -0.81 -20.65
N ALA A 260 -0.09 0.31 -20.51
CA ALA A 260 1.38 0.33 -20.54
C ALA A 260 1.96 -0.44 -19.34
N ALA A 261 1.44 -0.21 -18.13
CA ALA A 261 1.86 -0.93 -16.93
C ALA A 261 1.63 -2.43 -17.05
N ARG A 262 0.48 -2.86 -17.59
CA ARG A 262 0.21 -4.29 -17.86
C ARG A 262 1.20 -4.91 -18.83
N LYS A 263 1.53 -4.23 -19.91
CA LYS A 263 2.54 -4.71 -20.87
C LYS A 263 3.92 -4.85 -20.22
N ASN A 264 4.23 -4.02 -19.24
CA ASN A 264 5.47 -4.08 -18.45
C ASN A 264 5.39 -5.06 -17.25
N GLY A 265 4.37 -5.92 -17.19
CA GLY A 265 4.26 -6.99 -16.19
C GLY A 265 3.59 -6.58 -14.87
N MET A 266 2.88 -5.45 -14.83
CA MET A 266 1.99 -5.14 -13.70
C MET A 266 0.89 -6.20 -13.61
N THR A 267 0.67 -6.70 -12.41
CA THR A 267 -0.43 -7.60 -12.07
C THR A 267 -1.52 -6.80 -11.39
N PRO A 268 -2.72 -6.61 -11.99
CA PRO A 268 -3.83 -5.91 -11.34
C PRO A 268 -4.22 -6.54 -10.00
N LEU A 269 -4.73 -5.74 -9.05
CA LEU A 269 -5.12 -6.21 -7.71
C LEU A 269 -6.03 -7.42 -7.74
N ARG A 270 -7.01 -7.46 -8.67
CA ARG A 270 -7.90 -8.63 -8.84
C ARG A 270 -7.13 -9.89 -9.22
N ASN A 271 -6.19 -9.78 -10.15
CA ASN A 271 -5.36 -10.91 -10.57
C ASN A 271 -4.47 -11.39 -9.43
N ALA A 272 -3.87 -10.47 -8.66
CA ALA A 272 -3.10 -10.81 -7.47
C ALA A 272 -3.95 -11.52 -6.39
N ALA A 273 -5.21 -11.13 -6.22
CA ALA A 273 -6.15 -11.81 -5.34
C ALA A 273 -6.52 -13.21 -5.86
N ILE A 274 -6.71 -13.36 -7.19
CA ILE A 274 -6.97 -14.65 -7.83
C ILE A 274 -5.77 -15.60 -7.66
N GLU A 275 -4.54 -15.12 -7.71
CA GLU A 275 -3.36 -15.96 -7.42
C GLU A 275 -3.41 -16.52 -5.99
N LYS A 276 -3.81 -15.71 -5.00
CA LYS A 276 -4.03 -16.17 -3.62
C LYS A 276 -5.19 -17.16 -3.48
N LEU A 277 -6.24 -16.99 -4.30
CA LEU A 277 -7.37 -17.92 -4.36
C LEU A 277 -6.93 -19.28 -4.94
N ILE A 278 -6.14 -19.29 -6.03
CA ILE A 278 -5.66 -20.53 -6.69
C ILE A 278 -4.83 -21.38 -5.72
N VAL A 279 -3.98 -20.76 -4.90
CA VAL A 279 -3.19 -21.49 -3.89
C VAL A 279 -4.00 -21.79 -2.61
N GLY A 280 -5.29 -21.45 -2.59
CA GLY A 280 -6.20 -21.76 -1.50
C GLY A 280 -5.95 -20.95 -0.21
N THR A 281 -5.36 -19.78 -0.32
CA THR A 281 -5.12 -18.87 0.83
C THR A 281 -6.39 -18.13 1.23
N THR A 282 -7.28 -17.83 0.28
CA THR A 282 -8.49 -17.02 0.49
C THR A 282 -9.68 -17.60 -0.26
N THR A 283 -10.84 -16.96 -0.16
CA THR A 283 -12.10 -17.37 -0.78
C THR A 283 -12.49 -16.49 -1.96
N VAL A 284 -13.44 -16.95 -2.79
CA VAL A 284 -14.03 -16.16 -3.87
C VAL A 284 -14.68 -14.87 -3.34
N ASP A 285 -15.38 -14.95 -2.20
CA ASP A 285 -16.01 -13.79 -1.57
C ASP A 285 -14.99 -12.72 -1.15
N GLU A 286 -13.84 -13.13 -0.64
CA GLU A 286 -12.77 -12.20 -0.29
C GLU A 286 -12.16 -11.53 -1.52
N VAL A 287 -11.98 -12.26 -2.62
CA VAL A 287 -11.55 -11.66 -3.89
C VAL A 287 -12.54 -10.60 -4.33
N ILE A 288 -13.84 -10.91 -4.31
CA ILE A 288 -14.90 -9.94 -4.63
C ILE A 288 -14.79 -8.73 -3.72
N ARG A 289 -14.85 -8.95 -2.39
CA ARG A 289 -14.82 -7.87 -1.38
C ARG A 289 -13.64 -6.94 -1.51
N ALA A 290 -12.45 -7.49 -1.73
CA ALA A 290 -11.22 -6.72 -1.74
C ALA A 290 -10.93 -6.02 -3.07
N THR A 291 -11.59 -6.41 -4.15
CA THR A 291 -11.30 -5.92 -5.50
C THR A 291 -12.56 -5.46 -6.25
N VAL A 292 -13.64 -5.13 -5.53
CA VAL A 292 -14.78 -4.41 -6.13
C VAL A 292 -14.25 -3.06 -6.60
N GLU A 293 -14.41 -2.80 -7.89
CA GLU A 293 -14.31 -1.47 -8.46
C GLU A 293 -15.57 -0.72 -8.00
N ASP A 294 -15.39 0.39 -7.28
CA ASP A 294 -16.45 1.31 -6.93
C ASP A 294 -16.97 2.03 -8.18
#